data_baa6b42b51bedbf144688e9d2e50f21b
#
_entry.id   baa6b42b51bedbf144688e9d2e50f21b
#
_cell.length_a   1.000
_cell.length_b   1.000
_cell.length_c   1.000
_cell.angle_alpha   90.00
_cell.angle_beta   90.00
_cell.angle_gamma   90.00
#
_symmetry.space_group_name_H-M   'P 1'
#
loop_
_entity.id
_entity.type
_entity.pdbx_description
1 polymer ?
#
loop_
_entity_poly.entity_id
_entity_poly.type
_entity_poly.pdbx_seq_one_letter_code
_entity_poly.pdbx_strand_id
1 'polypeptide(L)'
;MAALSYAITASLNGGDVRSLLKERVMDPLGVPEREWSIGYGRAYEVDGLKLYANWGGASFTPRAAARVGRLMMLQGQWNGRELIRRDVVKRVLTDQGMPRPSRSATNPAPASGLAWYINTDGVWPAVPRDAFAGSGAAHQEIFVIPSLDLIVVRNGEVLGDTGPGYWGPPYAVLLKPLMEAVTQRAPYPPSPVIKGAEFGKEIRREAIDSDNWPMTWDEDDAQYTSYGDGFGFEPHVERKLSMGFARITGGPGDFRGVNLRSDGERTGGGAAGPKASGILMVDGVLYLWVRNMANSQLAWSTDRGKTWQWGFKMDAGFGSPAFLNFGRNYAGARDGFVYTYSQDGPSAYDADNGVMLARVPRERIRERNAWEFFERLDGGRPVWTSELTRRGTVFSYPANCERVDVVYDAGIGRYLLALGYDHDGGWGLFDAQEPWGPWTTVLHRQWDVAGTHGYRLPAKWISADGLTLTLVFSGVKPNDAFCTRELKLYSGRMPQ
;
A
#
# COMPACT_ATOMS: atom_id res chain seq x y z
N MET A 1 6.59 10.89 34.41
CA MET A 1 5.31 10.19 34.67
C MET A 1 4.73 10.50 36.05
N ALA A 2 5.49 10.44 37.16
CA ALA A 2 4.98 10.75 38.50
C ALA A 2 4.38 12.16 38.61
N ALA A 3 5.08 13.18 38.10
CA ALA A 3 4.58 14.56 38.06
C ALA A 3 3.24 14.68 37.27
N LEU A 4 3.09 13.89 36.16
CA LEU A 4 1.83 13.87 35.42
C LEU A 4 0.69 13.25 36.26
N SER A 5 0.96 12.15 36.96
CA SER A 5 -0.03 11.55 37.90
C SER A 5 -0.46 12.54 38.97
N TYR A 6 0.49 13.26 39.56
CA TYR A 6 0.22 14.32 40.54
C TYR A 6 -0.67 15.42 39.95
N ALA A 7 -0.27 15.99 38.81
CA ALA A 7 -1.01 17.07 38.16
C ALA A 7 -2.44 16.68 37.78
N ILE A 8 -2.63 15.47 37.23
CA ILE A 8 -3.97 14.95 36.93
C ILE A 8 -4.79 14.80 38.22
N THR A 9 -4.23 14.14 39.23
CA THR A 9 -4.95 13.91 40.50
C THR A 9 -5.34 15.23 41.19
N ALA A 10 -4.43 16.22 41.19
CA ALA A 10 -4.72 17.54 41.72
C ALA A 10 -5.88 18.24 40.98
N SER A 11 -6.03 17.99 39.69
CA SER A 11 -7.11 18.57 38.89
C SER A 11 -8.47 17.88 39.05
N LEU A 12 -8.52 16.72 39.74
CA LEU A 12 -9.74 15.92 39.88
C LEU A 12 -10.60 16.29 41.10
N ASN A 13 -10.31 17.40 41.81
CA ASN A 13 -11.09 17.92 42.95
C ASN A 13 -11.46 16.84 43.99
N GLY A 14 -10.46 16.11 44.46
CA GLY A 14 -10.61 15.02 45.42
C GLY A 14 -10.82 13.62 44.85
N GLY A 15 -10.92 13.49 43.53
CA GLY A 15 -10.89 12.21 42.85
C GLY A 15 -9.46 11.68 42.64
N ASP A 16 -9.33 10.48 42.15
CA ASP A 16 -8.05 9.86 41.80
C ASP A 16 -8.05 9.25 40.39
N VAL A 17 -6.86 9.02 39.85
CA VAL A 17 -6.68 8.50 38.45
C VAL A 17 -7.30 7.12 38.26
N ARG A 18 -7.29 6.25 39.29
CA ARG A 18 -7.87 4.91 39.20
C ARG A 18 -9.41 4.97 39.12
N SER A 19 -10.03 5.82 39.95
CA SER A 19 -11.48 6.07 39.91
C SER A 19 -11.89 6.67 38.53
N LEU A 20 -11.13 7.65 38.05
CA LEU A 20 -11.35 8.23 36.72
C LEU A 20 -11.29 7.15 35.60
N LEU A 21 -10.26 6.31 35.61
CA LEU A 21 -10.10 5.24 34.65
C LEU A 21 -11.23 4.21 34.77
N LYS A 22 -11.63 3.85 35.96
CA LYS A 22 -12.74 2.95 36.20
C LYS A 22 -14.03 3.47 35.58
N GLU A 23 -14.44 4.67 35.95
CA GLU A 23 -15.73 5.25 35.55
C GLU A 23 -15.80 5.61 34.07
N ARG A 24 -14.71 6.14 33.52
CA ARG A 24 -14.70 6.64 32.13
C ARG A 24 -14.35 5.60 31.08
N VAL A 25 -13.64 4.54 31.48
CA VAL A 25 -13.12 3.54 30.52
C VAL A 25 -13.54 2.12 30.92
N MET A 26 -13.16 1.64 32.11
CA MET A 26 -13.28 0.21 32.41
C MET A 26 -14.72 -0.26 32.56
N ASP A 27 -15.54 0.48 33.32
CA ASP A 27 -16.96 0.16 33.50
C ASP A 27 -17.72 0.23 32.17
N PRO A 28 -17.59 1.29 31.33
CA PRO A 28 -18.19 1.33 30.00
C PRO A 28 -17.74 0.19 29.08
N LEU A 29 -16.49 -0.25 29.18
CA LEU A 29 -15.98 -1.41 28.44
C LEU A 29 -16.49 -2.76 28.99
N GLY A 30 -17.17 -2.77 30.15
CA GLY A 30 -17.61 -3.98 30.84
C GLY A 30 -16.42 -4.79 31.38
N VAL A 31 -15.35 -4.13 31.84
CA VAL A 31 -14.18 -4.77 32.46
C VAL A 31 -14.32 -4.72 33.95
N PRO A 32 -14.58 -5.85 34.63
CA PRO A 32 -14.75 -5.88 36.09
C PRO A 32 -13.44 -5.60 36.84
N GLU A 33 -13.52 -5.04 38.02
CA GLU A 33 -12.35 -4.62 38.82
C GLU A 33 -11.31 -5.73 39.08
N ARG A 34 -11.74 -6.99 39.15
CA ARG A 34 -10.84 -8.13 39.31
C ARG A 34 -9.96 -8.42 38.12
N GLU A 35 -10.24 -7.84 36.94
CA GLU A 35 -9.53 -8.09 35.70
C GLU A 35 -8.47 -7.03 35.39
N TRP A 36 -8.36 -6.00 36.22
CA TRP A 36 -7.37 -4.94 35.99
C TRP A 36 -6.93 -4.27 37.32
N SER A 37 -5.71 -3.77 37.30
CA SER A 37 -5.18 -2.87 38.34
C SER A 37 -4.13 -1.94 37.75
N ILE A 38 -3.86 -0.84 38.45
CA ILE A 38 -2.76 0.10 38.15
C ILE A 38 -1.97 0.37 39.40
N GLY A 39 -0.76 0.89 39.26
CA GLY A 39 0.04 1.39 40.38
C GLY A 39 0.42 0.33 41.41
N TYR A 40 0.70 -0.91 40.96
CA TYR A 40 1.01 -2.04 41.87
C TYR A 40 -0.13 -2.36 42.85
N GLY A 41 -1.36 -1.95 42.55
CA GLY A 41 -2.51 -2.07 43.44
C GLY A 41 -2.42 -1.18 44.70
N ARG A 42 -1.56 -0.15 44.72
CA ARG A 42 -1.30 0.72 45.86
C ARG A 42 -1.59 2.19 45.53
N ALA A 43 -2.05 2.93 46.52
CA ALA A 43 -2.10 4.38 46.49
C ALA A 43 -0.97 4.95 47.34
N TYR A 44 -0.47 6.09 46.97
CA TYR A 44 0.51 6.89 47.72
C TYR A 44 -0.16 8.20 48.08
N GLU A 45 -0.01 8.60 49.34
CA GLU A 45 -0.53 9.89 49.81
C GLU A 45 0.58 10.94 49.69
N VAL A 46 0.34 12.00 48.92
CA VAL A 46 1.26 13.12 48.73
C VAL A 46 0.45 14.40 48.73
N ASP A 47 0.77 15.32 49.63
CA ASP A 47 0.07 16.60 49.80
C ASP A 47 -1.46 16.45 49.91
N GLY A 48 -1.91 15.41 50.64
CA GLY A 48 -3.33 15.09 50.79
C GLY A 48 -4.01 14.50 49.55
N LEU A 49 -3.24 14.22 48.47
CA LEU A 49 -3.74 13.60 47.26
C LEU A 49 -3.45 12.10 47.24
N LYS A 50 -4.45 11.32 46.83
CA LYS A 50 -4.33 9.87 46.63
C LYS A 50 -3.81 9.54 45.26
N LEU A 51 -2.50 9.29 45.13
CA LEU A 51 -1.82 9.06 43.86
C LEU A 51 -1.70 7.56 43.56
N TYR A 52 -2.01 7.19 42.31
CA TYR A 52 -1.69 5.89 41.75
C TYR A 52 -0.55 6.02 40.76
N ALA A 53 0.39 5.08 40.77
CA ALA A 53 1.48 5.06 39.81
C ALA A 53 0.93 4.82 38.40
N ASN A 54 1.29 5.71 37.47
CA ASN A 54 1.00 5.55 36.04
C ASN A 54 2.26 5.24 35.23
N TRP A 55 3.35 4.90 35.90
CA TRP A 55 4.66 4.58 35.30
C TRP A 55 5.00 3.09 35.39
N GLY A 56 4.14 2.26 35.96
CA GLY A 56 4.33 0.82 36.11
C GLY A 56 3.29 0.18 37.04
N GLY A 57 3.42 -1.13 37.20
CA GLY A 57 2.56 -1.91 38.09
C GLY A 57 1.12 -2.05 37.62
N ALA A 58 0.88 -1.92 36.32
CA ALA A 58 -0.40 -2.26 35.73
C ALA A 58 -0.51 -3.77 35.56
N SER A 59 -1.70 -4.31 35.79
CA SER A 59 -2.05 -5.71 35.55
C SER A 59 -3.41 -5.75 34.87
N PHE A 60 -3.49 -6.47 33.76
CA PHE A 60 -4.71 -6.66 33.00
C PHE A 60 -4.83 -8.11 32.55
N THR A 61 -6.03 -8.66 32.59
CA THR A 61 -6.27 -9.91 31.87
C THR A 61 -6.10 -9.65 30.35
N PRO A 62 -5.72 -10.65 29.54
CA PRO A 62 -5.61 -10.46 28.08
C PRO A 62 -6.88 -9.90 27.45
N ARG A 63 -8.05 -10.32 27.94
CA ARG A 63 -9.34 -9.84 27.46
C ARG A 63 -9.60 -8.38 27.83
N ALA A 64 -9.22 -7.96 29.02
CA ALA A 64 -9.32 -6.55 29.45
C ALA A 64 -8.44 -5.65 28.59
N ALA A 65 -7.19 -6.05 28.35
CA ALA A 65 -6.26 -5.34 27.46
C ALA A 65 -6.80 -5.29 26.01
N ALA A 66 -7.34 -6.40 25.48
CA ALA A 66 -7.93 -6.42 24.14
C ALA A 66 -9.12 -5.46 24.00
N ARG A 67 -9.96 -5.29 25.03
CA ARG A 67 -11.06 -4.30 25.00
C ARG A 67 -10.55 -2.87 24.93
N VAL A 68 -9.47 -2.54 25.65
CA VAL A 68 -8.80 -1.24 25.54
C VAL A 68 -8.24 -1.04 24.11
N GLY A 69 -7.56 -2.04 23.57
CA GLY A 69 -7.08 -2.01 22.18
C GLY A 69 -8.22 -1.80 21.18
N ARG A 70 -9.35 -2.48 21.37
CA ARG A 70 -10.53 -2.32 20.52
C ARG A 70 -11.14 -0.92 20.62
N LEU A 71 -11.20 -0.32 21.79
CA LEU A 71 -11.64 1.08 21.95
C LEU A 71 -10.76 2.02 21.14
N MET A 72 -9.44 1.85 21.20
CA MET A 72 -8.49 2.65 20.41
C MET A 72 -8.63 2.39 18.91
N MET A 73 -8.79 1.13 18.49
CA MET A 73 -9.06 0.74 17.11
C MET A 73 -10.34 1.37 16.54
N LEU A 74 -11.39 1.44 17.36
CA LEU A 74 -12.66 2.08 17.03
C LEU A 74 -12.64 3.61 17.22
N GLN A 75 -11.47 4.21 17.30
CA GLN A 75 -11.30 5.67 17.42
C GLN A 75 -12.07 6.26 18.60
N GLY A 76 -12.05 5.58 19.75
CA GLY A 76 -12.72 6.04 20.97
C GLY A 76 -14.22 5.75 21.06
N GLN A 77 -14.79 5.10 20.04
CA GLN A 77 -16.20 4.71 20.03
C GLN A 77 -16.41 3.33 20.67
N TRP A 78 -17.47 3.19 21.46
CA TRP A 78 -17.84 1.91 22.07
C TRP A 78 -19.36 1.80 22.21
N ASN A 79 -19.96 0.78 21.61
CA ASN A 79 -21.41 0.53 21.63
C ASN A 79 -22.25 1.78 21.31
N GLY A 80 -21.85 2.52 20.26
CA GLY A 80 -22.54 3.76 19.84
C GLY A 80 -22.28 5.00 20.70
N ARG A 81 -21.40 4.91 21.70
CA ARG A 81 -21.04 6.04 22.57
C ARG A 81 -19.58 6.44 22.34
N GLU A 82 -19.29 7.73 22.31
CA GLU A 82 -17.94 8.24 22.30
C GLU A 82 -17.40 8.29 23.75
N LEU A 83 -16.49 7.36 24.09
CA LEU A 83 -15.83 7.33 25.40
C LEU A 83 -14.57 8.19 25.42
N ILE A 84 -13.87 8.25 24.30
CA ILE A 84 -12.70 9.10 24.06
C ILE A 84 -12.93 9.83 22.75
N ARG A 85 -12.73 11.13 22.73
CA ARG A 85 -12.91 11.94 21.52
C ARG A 85 -12.01 11.43 20.39
N ARG A 86 -12.57 11.29 19.20
CA ARG A 86 -11.87 10.77 18.00
C ARG A 86 -10.59 11.56 17.70
N ASP A 87 -10.65 12.90 17.78
CA ASP A 87 -9.48 13.74 17.54
C ASP A 87 -8.34 13.50 18.54
N VAL A 88 -8.67 13.18 19.80
CA VAL A 88 -7.69 12.81 20.82
C VAL A 88 -7.06 11.47 20.50
N VAL A 89 -7.84 10.45 20.14
CA VAL A 89 -7.32 9.14 19.74
C VAL A 89 -6.41 9.29 18.53
N LYS A 90 -6.84 10.01 17.49
CA LYS A 90 -6.03 10.28 16.31
C LYS A 90 -4.70 10.96 16.67
N ARG A 91 -4.73 11.97 17.52
CA ARG A 91 -3.53 12.68 17.98
C ARG A 91 -2.57 11.74 18.74
N VAL A 92 -3.10 10.88 19.60
CA VAL A 92 -2.32 9.92 20.39
C VAL A 92 -1.62 8.88 19.52
N LEU A 93 -2.24 8.47 18.42
CA LEU A 93 -1.72 7.46 17.48
C LEU A 93 -0.98 8.06 16.27
N THR A 94 -0.78 9.37 16.23
CA THR A 94 -0.01 10.04 15.17
C THR A 94 1.41 10.32 15.65
N ASP A 95 2.36 10.30 14.72
CA ASP A 95 3.74 10.71 14.97
C ASP A 95 3.79 12.19 15.41
N GLN A 96 4.31 12.44 16.58
CA GLN A 96 4.43 13.76 17.18
C GLN A 96 5.82 14.38 16.99
N GLY A 97 6.65 13.82 16.12
CA GLY A 97 8.03 14.28 15.90
C GLY A 97 8.96 14.00 17.09
N MET A 98 8.63 13.00 17.91
CA MET A 98 9.49 12.58 19.01
C MET A 98 10.83 12.04 18.46
N PRO A 99 11.94 12.16 19.21
CA PRO A 99 13.20 11.57 18.82
C PRO A 99 13.06 10.09 18.48
N ARG A 100 13.62 9.68 17.36
CA ARG A 100 13.60 8.27 16.96
C ARG A 100 14.44 7.42 17.91
N PRO A 101 13.97 6.25 18.33
CA PRO A 101 14.79 5.36 19.14
C PRO A 101 15.97 4.81 18.34
N SER A 102 17.01 4.40 19.04
CA SER A 102 18.11 3.66 18.41
C SER A 102 17.60 2.32 17.89
N ARG A 103 17.94 2.00 16.65
CA ARG A 103 17.50 0.80 15.94
C ARG A 103 18.68 -0.07 15.52
N SER A 104 18.43 -1.38 15.48
CA SER A 104 19.33 -2.36 14.86
C SER A 104 18.50 -3.47 14.23
N ALA A 105 19.13 -4.35 13.46
CA ALA A 105 18.47 -5.53 12.91
C ALA A 105 17.84 -6.43 13.98
N THR A 106 18.41 -6.43 15.20
CA THR A 106 17.90 -7.18 16.35
C THR A 106 16.98 -6.39 17.28
N ASN A 107 16.81 -5.07 17.04
CA ASN A 107 15.93 -4.20 17.82
C ASN A 107 15.19 -3.22 16.90
N PRO A 108 14.15 -3.66 16.18
CA PRO A 108 13.35 -2.81 15.30
C PRO A 108 12.38 -1.93 16.13
N ALA A 109 12.94 -1.00 16.90
CA ALA A 109 12.17 -0.15 17.81
C ALA A 109 11.24 0.80 17.02
N PRO A 110 9.91 0.78 17.27
CA PRO A 110 8.95 1.59 16.54
C PRO A 110 9.01 3.07 16.92
N ALA A 111 8.40 3.91 16.13
CA ALA A 111 8.17 5.31 16.48
C ALA A 111 7.19 5.43 17.67
N SER A 112 7.13 6.61 18.28
CA SER A 112 6.23 6.87 19.40
C SER A 112 5.22 7.96 19.05
N GLY A 113 3.96 7.67 19.27
CA GLY A 113 2.92 8.67 19.43
C GLY A 113 2.91 9.21 20.87
N LEU A 114 1.73 9.52 21.41
CA LEU A 114 1.60 9.90 22.81
C LEU A 114 1.25 8.67 23.65
N ALA A 115 2.28 8.05 24.24
CA ALA A 115 2.20 6.83 25.07
C ALA A 115 1.78 5.54 24.33
N TRP A 116 1.69 5.57 23.00
CA TRP A 116 1.55 4.41 22.15
C TRP A 116 2.71 4.33 21.17
N TYR A 117 3.19 3.15 20.90
CA TYR A 117 4.14 2.89 19.83
C TYR A 117 3.41 2.76 18.49
N ILE A 118 4.00 3.24 17.40
CA ILE A 118 3.35 3.30 16.09
C ILE A 118 4.27 2.80 15.00
N ASN A 119 3.72 2.11 14.00
CA ASN A 119 4.47 1.58 12.85
C ASN A 119 4.43 2.49 11.61
N THR A 120 4.12 3.77 11.75
CA THR A 120 3.94 4.72 10.64
C THR A 120 5.16 4.85 9.73
N ASP A 121 6.35 4.59 10.25
CA ASP A 121 7.62 4.58 9.51
C ASP A 121 8.00 3.20 8.96
N GLY A 122 7.16 2.16 9.19
CA GLY A 122 7.34 0.83 8.63
C GLY A 122 8.54 0.06 9.18
N VAL A 123 8.97 0.34 10.41
CA VAL A 123 10.09 -0.38 11.03
C VAL A 123 9.82 -1.89 11.18
N TRP A 124 8.57 -2.29 11.22
CA TRP A 124 8.10 -3.68 11.11
C TRP A 124 7.56 -3.92 9.71
N PRO A 125 8.39 -4.27 8.73
CA PRO A 125 8.00 -4.24 7.32
C PRO A 125 6.87 -5.21 6.95
N ALA A 126 6.74 -6.32 7.67
CA ALA A 126 5.65 -7.28 7.46
C ALA A 126 4.32 -6.86 8.11
N VAL A 127 4.31 -5.78 8.92
CA VAL A 127 3.14 -5.33 9.68
C VAL A 127 2.58 -4.06 9.04
N PRO A 128 1.25 -3.96 8.86
CA PRO A 128 0.62 -2.74 8.34
C PRO A 128 1.07 -1.46 9.05
N ARG A 129 1.18 -0.36 8.31
CA ARG A 129 1.66 0.93 8.84
C ARG A 129 0.72 1.60 9.82
N ASP A 130 -0.55 1.23 9.83
CA ASP A 130 -1.55 1.69 10.79
C ASP A 130 -1.51 0.92 12.11
N ALA A 131 -0.61 -0.07 12.25
CA ALA A 131 -0.42 -0.80 13.48
C ALA A 131 0.15 0.09 14.59
N PHE A 132 -0.35 -0.12 15.80
CA PHE A 132 0.15 0.51 17.00
C PHE A 132 0.18 -0.48 18.17
N ALA A 133 0.99 -0.15 19.18
CA ALA A 133 1.23 -1.07 20.30
C ALA A 133 1.30 -0.36 21.65
N GLY A 134 0.84 -1.05 22.68
CA GLY A 134 1.20 -0.80 24.07
C GLY A 134 2.17 -1.87 24.53
N SER A 135 3.21 -1.48 25.26
CA SER A 135 4.28 -2.38 25.65
C SER A 135 4.68 -2.18 27.10
N GLY A 136 4.93 -3.26 27.81
CA GLY A 136 5.30 -3.30 29.21
C GLY A 136 6.47 -4.24 29.50
N ALA A 137 7.00 -4.18 30.71
CA ALA A 137 8.11 -5.04 31.15
C ALA A 137 7.84 -6.52 30.84
N ALA A 138 8.90 -7.29 30.55
CA ALA A 138 8.83 -8.70 30.19
C ALA A 138 8.03 -9.01 28.91
N HIS A 139 8.01 -8.06 27.96
CA HIS A 139 7.27 -8.22 26.70
C HIS A 139 5.76 -8.45 26.93
N GLN A 140 5.16 -7.71 27.87
CA GLN A 140 3.71 -7.63 27.97
C GLN A 140 3.21 -6.71 26.87
N GLU A 141 2.51 -7.27 25.88
CA GLU A 141 2.25 -6.56 24.63
C GLU A 141 0.76 -6.52 24.30
N ILE A 142 0.34 -5.40 23.74
CA ILE A 142 -0.89 -5.29 22.99
C ILE A 142 -0.57 -4.70 21.62
N PHE A 143 -0.79 -5.45 20.56
CA PHE A 143 -0.70 -4.95 19.21
C PHE A 143 -2.11 -4.80 18.64
N VAL A 144 -2.36 -3.67 18.01
CA VAL A 144 -3.63 -3.35 17.35
C VAL A 144 -3.32 -3.03 15.90
N ILE A 145 -3.97 -3.74 14.99
CA ILE A 145 -3.77 -3.62 13.55
C ILE A 145 -5.14 -3.34 12.90
N PRO A 146 -5.54 -2.06 12.81
CA PRO A 146 -6.89 -1.68 12.37
C PRO A 146 -7.27 -2.22 11.00
N SER A 147 -6.37 -2.15 10.02
CA SER A 147 -6.62 -2.63 8.65
C SER A 147 -6.87 -4.14 8.57
N LEU A 148 -6.50 -4.91 9.60
CA LEU A 148 -6.76 -6.35 9.70
C LEU A 148 -7.88 -6.70 10.67
N ASP A 149 -8.53 -5.72 11.32
CA ASP A 149 -9.46 -5.92 12.47
C ASP A 149 -8.85 -6.89 13.50
N LEU A 150 -7.55 -6.76 13.76
CA LEU A 150 -6.76 -7.69 14.57
C LEU A 150 -6.19 -7.04 15.82
N ILE A 151 -6.39 -7.69 16.96
CA ILE A 151 -5.77 -7.32 18.23
C ILE A 151 -5.05 -8.55 18.77
N VAL A 152 -3.78 -8.38 19.07
CA VAL A 152 -2.93 -9.42 19.68
C VAL A 152 -2.52 -8.98 21.07
N VAL A 153 -2.85 -9.76 22.06
CA VAL A 153 -2.42 -9.52 23.43
C VAL A 153 -1.54 -10.64 23.91
N ARG A 154 -0.40 -10.28 24.44
CA ARG A 154 0.53 -11.20 25.07
C ARG A 154 0.75 -10.81 26.52
N ASN A 155 0.45 -11.73 27.42
CA ASN A 155 0.85 -11.70 28.83
C ASN A 155 1.71 -12.93 29.09
N GLY A 156 2.76 -12.81 29.88
CA GLY A 156 3.63 -13.94 30.21
C GLY A 156 5.04 -13.52 30.57
N GLU A 157 5.93 -14.49 30.67
CA GLU A 157 7.34 -14.26 30.94
C GLU A 157 8.07 -13.66 29.73
N VAL A 158 9.31 -13.22 29.93
CA VAL A 158 10.16 -12.67 28.87
C VAL A 158 10.22 -13.63 27.68
N LEU A 159 10.01 -13.10 26.47
CA LEU A 159 10.23 -13.84 25.23
C LEU A 159 11.73 -14.00 25.01
N GLY A 160 12.28 -15.19 25.22
CA GLY A 160 13.64 -15.63 24.91
C GLY A 160 14.77 -14.60 25.02
N ASP A 161 15.99 -15.04 25.16
CA ASP A 161 17.16 -14.16 25.01
C ASP A 161 17.52 -14.10 23.53
N THR A 162 17.01 -13.10 22.83
CA THR A 162 17.25 -12.90 21.40
C THR A 162 18.25 -11.77 21.15
N GLY A 163 19.08 -11.43 22.14
CA GLY A 163 20.11 -10.40 22.03
C GLY A 163 19.68 -9.01 22.47
N PRO A 164 20.52 -8.00 22.26
CA PRO A 164 20.26 -6.64 22.78
C PRO A 164 19.08 -6.00 22.08
N GLY A 165 18.05 -5.68 22.83
CA GLY A 165 16.92 -4.91 22.36
C GLY A 165 15.57 -5.50 22.76
N TYR A 166 14.66 -4.61 23.10
CA TYR A 166 13.33 -4.98 23.59
C TYR A 166 12.41 -5.53 22.49
N TRP A 167 12.47 -4.94 21.27
CA TRP A 167 11.49 -5.18 20.20
C TRP A 167 11.82 -6.35 19.28
N GLY A 168 13.06 -6.88 19.34
CA GLY A 168 13.46 -8.02 18.53
C GLY A 168 12.60 -9.26 18.76
N PRO A 169 12.49 -9.76 20.00
CA PRO A 169 11.67 -10.92 20.31
C PRO A 169 10.20 -10.77 19.95
N PRO A 170 9.47 -9.71 20.35
CA PRO A 170 8.09 -9.52 19.94
C PRO A 170 7.88 -9.51 18.42
N TYR A 171 8.77 -8.90 17.68
CA TYR A 171 8.70 -8.91 16.22
C TYR A 171 8.99 -10.29 15.61
N ALA A 172 10.10 -10.91 15.99
CA ALA A 172 10.56 -12.15 15.36
C ALA A 172 9.71 -13.37 15.72
N VAL A 173 9.28 -13.46 16.99
CA VAL A 173 8.60 -14.66 17.51
C VAL A 173 7.08 -14.55 17.45
N LEU A 174 6.54 -13.34 17.48
CA LEU A 174 5.10 -13.13 17.53
C LEU A 174 4.56 -12.47 16.25
N LEU A 175 5.00 -11.25 15.93
CA LEU A 175 4.38 -10.48 14.84
C LEU A 175 4.69 -11.06 13.46
N LYS A 176 5.95 -11.37 13.17
CA LYS A 176 6.36 -11.85 11.86
C LYS A 176 5.66 -13.17 11.48
N PRO A 177 5.67 -14.24 12.31
CA PRO A 177 4.96 -15.48 11.98
C PRO A 177 3.44 -15.29 11.86
N LEU A 178 2.86 -14.42 12.68
CA LEU A 178 1.44 -14.11 12.60
C LEU A 178 1.09 -13.42 11.28
N MET A 179 1.89 -12.44 10.87
CA MET A 179 1.69 -11.74 9.60
C MET A 179 1.90 -12.68 8.40
N GLU A 180 2.91 -13.55 8.45
CA GLU A 180 3.10 -14.59 7.44
C GLU A 180 1.85 -15.46 7.29
N ALA A 181 1.27 -15.92 8.41
CA ALA A 181 0.03 -16.71 8.39
C ALA A 181 -1.18 -15.93 7.83
N VAL A 182 -1.29 -14.64 8.14
CA VAL A 182 -2.36 -13.77 7.63
C VAL A 182 -2.17 -13.46 6.14
N THR A 183 -0.94 -13.17 5.70
CA THR A 183 -0.63 -12.77 4.33
C THR A 183 -0.50 -13.94 3.34
N GLN A 184 -0.40 -15.17 3.81
CA GLN A 184 -0.45 -16.36 2.94
C GLN A 184 -1.83 -16.58 2.29
N ARG A 185 -2.88 -15.97 2.83
CA ARG A 185 -4.22 -16.05 2.22
C ARG A 185 -4.42 -14.96 1.19
N ALA A 186 -5.03 -15.35 0.07
CA ALA A 186 -5.48 -14.37 -0.91
C ALA A 186 -6.44 -13.35 -0.25
N PRO A 187 -6.32 -12.04 -0.54
CA PRO A 187 -7.14 -11.01 0.11
C PRO A 187 -8.60 -11.06 -0.29
N TYR A 188 -8.91 -11.71 -1.41
CA TYR A 188 -10.27 -11.81 -1.97
C TYR A 188 -10.62 -13.24 -2.34
N PRO A 189 -11.92 -13.57 -2.44
CA PRO A 189 -12.38 -14.89 -2.85
C PRO A 189 -11.90 -15.19 -4.29
N PRO A 190 -11.85 -16.48 -4.69
CA PRO A 190 -11.50 -16.85 -6.06
C PRO A 190 -12.44 -16.22 -7.09
N SER A 191 -11.90 -15.90 -8.27
CA SER A 191 -12.68 -15.35 -9.37
C SER A 191 -13.86 -16.25 -9.76
N PRO A 192 -15.06 -15.68 -9.91
CA PRO A 192 -16.19 -16.44 -10.43
C PRO A 192 -16.10 -16.68 -11.95
N VAL A 193 -15.27 -15.94 -12.66
CA VAL A 193 -15.13 -15.99 -14.13
C VAL A 193 -13.86 -16.73 -14.54
N ILE A 194 -12.72 -16.34 -13.98
CA ILE A 194 -11.42 -16.91 -14.30
C ILE A 194 -11.11 -18.01 -13.29
N LYS A 195 -11.09 -19.26 -13.74
CA LYS A 195 -10.98 -20.45 -12.88
C LYS A 195 -9.55 -20.93 -12.68
N GLY A 196 -8.61 -20.34 -13.40
CA GLY A 196 -7.19 -20.64 -13.28
C GLY A 196 -6.36 -19.86 -14.29
N ALA A 197 -5.07 -19.93 -14.09
CA ALA A 197 -4.10 -19.31 -14.99
C ALA A 197 -2.83 -20.16 -15.05
N GLU A 198 -2.15 -20.12 -16.18
CA GLU A 198 -0.92 -20.86 -16.43
C GLU A 198 0.10 -19.94 -17.13
N PHE A 199 1.34 -19.99 -16.66
CA PHE A 199 2.44 -19.27 -17.28
C PHE A 199 3.10 -20.06 -18.40
N GLY A 200 3.39 -19.43 -19.52
CA GLY A 200 4.29 -19.96 -20.52
C GLY A 200 5.67 -20.29 -19.90
N LYS A 201 6.38 -21.26 -20.49
CA LYS A 201 7.70 -21.69 -20.00
C LYS A 201 8.80 -20.68 -20.30
N GLU A 202 8.68 -19.97 -21.41
CA GLU A 202 9.72 -19.08 -21.90
C GLU A 202 9.56 -17.66 -21.36
N ILE A 203 10.69 -17.07 -20.98
CA ILE A 203 10.83 -15.65 -20.67
C ILE A 203 11.76 -15.04 -21.71
N ARG A 204 11.21 -14.16 -22.56
CA ARG A 204 12.02 -13.37 -23.48
C ARG A 204 12.55 -12.15 -22.75
N ARG A 205 13.81 -11.79 -22.97
CA ARG A 205 14.50 -10.67 -22.32
C ARG A 205 15.15 -9.77 -23.36
N GLU A 206 14.81 -8.50 -23.31
CA GLU A 206 15.37 -7.44 -24.16
C GLU A 206 15.75 -6.23 -23.28
N ALA A 207 16.42 -5.24 -23.82
CA ALA A 207 16.80 -4.02 -23.10
C ALA A 207 17.42 -4.30 -21.72
N ILE A 208 18.44 -5.14 -21.71
CA ILE A 208 19.16 -5.56 -20.51
C ILE A 208 19.67 -4.34 -19.73
N ASP A 209 19.71 -4.43 -18.41
CA ASP A 209 20.06 -3.37 -17.45
C ASP A 209 19.08 -2.20 -17.41
N SER A 210 17.79 -2.46 -17.68
CA SER A 210 16.73 -1.45 -17.60
C SER A 210 15.48 -2.02 -16.91
N ASP A 211 14.74 -1.19 -16.18
CA ASP A 211 13.55 -1.58 -15.43
C ASP A 211 12.32 -0.71 -15.71
N ASN A 212 11.20 -1.05 -15.07
CA ASN A 212 10.02 -0.21 -14.90
C ASN A 212 9.35 0.22 -16.20
N TRP A 213 8.60 -0.67 -16.83
CA TRP A 213 8.05 -0.58 -18.18
C TRP A 213 6.54 -0.29 -18.22
N PRO A 214 6.03 0.89 -17.79
CA PRO A 214 4.62 1.23 -18.02
C PRO A 214 4.38 1.36 -19.54
N MET A 215 3.24 0.87 -20.02
CA MET A 215 2.99 0.76 -21.47
C MET A 215 1.62 1.31 -21.85
N THR A 216 1.53 1.82 -23.08
CA THR A 216 0.27 2.24 -23.70
C THR A 216 0.27 1.98 -25.20
N TRP A 217 -0.91 1.86 -25.79
CA TRP A 217 -1.11 1.53 -27.20
C TRP A 217 -1.65 2.74 -27.97
N ASP A 218 -0.89 3.20 -28.97
CA ASP A 218 -1.22 4.36 -29.81
C ASP A 218 -2.04 3.96 -31.06
N GLU A 219 -2.61 4.95 -31.74
CA GLU A 219 -3.34 4.81 -32.98
C GLU A 219 -2.46 4.36 -34.14
N ASP A 220 -1.11 4.58 -34.11
CA ASP A 220 -0.14 4.10 -35.07
C ASP A 220 0.20 2.61 -34.95
N ASP A 221 -0.56 1.91 -34.09
CA ASP A 221 -0.38 0.50 -33.71
C ASP A 221 0.92 0.19 -32.98
N ALA A 222 1.72 1.18 -32.62
CA ALA A 222 2.86 0.98 -31.72
C ALA A 222 2.45 1.08 -30.26
N GLN A 223 3.26 0.53 -29.39
CA GLN A 223 3.19 0.78 -27.96
C GLN A 223 4.31 1.75 -27.55
N TYR A 224 3.97 2.65 -26.67
CA TYR A 224 4.93 3.59 -26.07
C TYR A 224 5.17 3.19 -24.62
N THR A 225 6.43 3.25 -24.22
CA THR A 225 6.85 2.88 -22.86
C THR A 225 7.91 3.84 -22.34
N SER A 226 8.08 3.87 -21.03
CA SER A 226 9.24 4.48 -20.39
C SER A 226 10.03 3.40 -19.66
N TYR A 227 11.35 3.54 -19.60
CA TYR A 227 12.24 2.69 -18.81
C TYR A 227 12.95 3.47 -17.73
N GLY A 228 13.35 2.77 -16.70
CA GLY A 228 14.12 3.29 -15.57
C GLY A 228 15.46 2.57 -15.41
N ASP A 229 16.33 3.22 -14.66
CA ASP A 229 17.63 2.72 -14.20
C ASP A 229 18.45 1.97 -15.25
N GLY A 230 18.43 2.44 -16.52
CA GLY A 230 19.04 1.69 -17.61
C GLY A 230 19.34 2.48 -18.87
N PHE A 231 19.59 1.72 -19.92
CA PHE A 231 19.98 2.20 -21.23
C PHE A 231 18.90 2.00 -22.30
N GLY A 232 17.82 1.28 -21.95
CA GLY A 232 16.70 0.97 -22.84
C GLY A 232 17.03 -0.03 -23.94
N PHE A 233 16.35 0.10 -25.09
CA PHE A 233 16.58 -0.66 -26.32
C PHE A 233 17.70 -0.03 -27.17
N GLU A 234 18.08 -0.70 -28.23
CA GLU A 234 18.97 -0.09 -29.23
C GLU A 234 18.26 1.03 -30.03
N PRO A 235 18.98 2.10 -30.42
CA PRO A 235 20.36 2.43 -30.01
C PRO A 235 20.40 2.85 -28.55
N HIS A 236 21.35 2.31 -27.80
CA HIS A 236 21.51 2.65 -26.39
C HIS A 236 21.84 4.12 -26.17
N VAL A 237 21.39 4.66 -25.04
CA VAL A 237 21.82 5.97 -24.59
C VAL A 237 23.24 5.88 -24.00
N GLU A 238 24.01 6.99 -24.06
CA GLU A 238 25.40 7.01 -23.57
C GLU A 238 25.49 6.91 -22.05
N ARG A 239 24.47 7.37 -21.33
CA ARG A 239 24.43 7.41 -19.87
C ARG A 239 23.16 6.72 -19.37
N LYS A 240 23.29 6.01 -18.26
CA LYS A 240 22.15 5.40 -17.57
C LYS A 240 21.10 6.47 -17.21
N LEU A 241 19.86 6.25 -17.61
CA LEU A 241 18.73 7.12 -17.29
C LEU A 241 17.89 6.54 -16.16
N SER A 242 17.42 7.38 -15.27
CA SER A 242 16.34 7.01 -14.34
C SER A 242 14.97 7.04 -15.02
N MET A 243 14.83 7.79 -16.11
CA MET A 243 13.64 7.83 -16.96
C MET A 243 14.05 8.07 -18.40
N GLY A 244 13.87 7.08 -19.25
CA GLY A 244 14.03 7.13 -20.70
C GLY A 244 12.75 6.65 -21.38
N PHE A 245 12.69 6.71 -22.71
CA PHE A 245 11.50 6.39 -23.48
C PHE A 245 11.83 5.46 -24.63
N ALA A 246 10.87 4.60 -24.99
CA ALA A 246 11.00 3.70 -26.12
C ALA A 246 9.64 3.49 -26.83
N ARG A 247 9.74 3.11 -28.10
CA ARG A 247 8.63 2.70 -28.95
C ARG A 247 8.76 1.22 -29.27
N ILE A 248 7.68 0.47 -29.12
CA ILE A 248 7.63 -0.97 -29.37
C ILE A 248 6.62 -1.26 -30.47
N THR A 249 7.05 -1.97 -31.52
CA THR A 249 6.21 -2.43 -32.64
C THR A 249 6.13 -3.94 -32.67
N GLY A 250 5.14 -4.50 -33.34
CA GLY A 250 4.94 -5.94 -33.47
C GLY A 250 4.06 -6.55 -32.37
N GLY A 251 3.92 -7.85 -32.44
CA GLY A 251 3.20 -8.69 -31.48
C GLY A 251 4.13 -9.23 -30.37
N PRO A 252 3.60 -9.98 -29.40
CA PRO A 252 4.40 -10.48 -28.28
C PRO A 252 5.53 -11.44 -28.68
N GLY A 253 5.38 -12.15 -29.82
CA GLY A 253 6.38 -13.09 -30.31
C GLY A 253 7.50 -12.46 -31.15
N ASP A 254 7.25 -11.30 -31.76
CA ASP A 254 8.14 -10.67 -32.76
C ASP A 254 8.40 -9.17 -32.53
N PHE A 255 8.04 -8.66 -31.33
CA PHE A 255 8.18 -7.23 -31.04
C PHE A 255 9.62 -6.71 -31.23
N ARG A 256 9.70 -5.44 -31.58
CA ARG A 256 10.96 -4.69 -31.68
C ARG A 256 10.81 -3.39 -30.91
N GLY A 257 11.68 -3.18 -29.92
CA GLY A 257 11.80 -1.95 -29.17
C GLY A 257 12.91 -1.04 -29.75
N VAL A 258 12.66 0.26 -29.75
CA VAL A 258 13.64 1.27 -30.18
C VAL A 258 13.56 2.44 -29.22
N ASN A 259 14.70 2.91 -28.70
CA ASN A 259 14.76 4.09 -27.86
C ASN A 259 14.29 5.34 -28.61
N LEU A 260 13.55 6.18 -27.90
CA LEU A 260 13.15 7.52 -28.35
C LEU A 260 13.95 8.56 -27.56
N ARG A 261 14.59 9.49 -28.27
CA ARG A 261 15.20 10.65 -27.62
C ARG A 261 14.11 11.65 -27.25
N SER A 262 14.22 12.20 -26.05
CA SER A 262 13.17 12.98 -25.43
C SER A 262 13.74 14.06 -24.51
N ASP A 263 13.14 15.23 -24.46
CA ASP A 263 13.46 16.27 -23.45
C ASP A 263 12.98 15.88 -22.04
N GLY A 264 12.14 14.86 -21.95
CA GLY A 264 11.70 14.23 -20.72
C GLY A 264 12.69 13.27 -20.09
N GLU A 265 13.82 12.95 -20.74
CA GLU A 265 14.85 12.07 -20.18
C GLU A 265 15.41 12.62 -18.85
N ARG A 266 15.60 11.74 -17.86
CA ARG A 266 16.15 12.11 -16.56
C ARG A 266 17.28 11.15 -16.15
N THR A 267 18.27 11.70 -15.50
CA THR A 267 19.35 10.93 -14.86
C THR A 267 19.07 10.78 -13.36
N GLY A 268 19.73 9.83 -12.74
CA GLY A 268 19.58 9.48 -11.33
C GLY A 268 19.52 7.98 -11.17
N GLY A 269 19.27 7.49 -9.96
CA GLY A 269 19.18 6.07 -9.66
C GLY A 269 18.29 5.80 -8.45
N GLY A 270 17.67 4.63 -8.41
CA GLY A 270 16.82 4.19 -7.31
C GLY A 270 15.72 5.21 -6.97
N ALA A 271 15.48 5.42 -5.69
CA ALA A 271 14.47 6.34 -5.18
C ALA A 271 14.77 7.83 -5.42
N ALA A 272 16.04 8.19 -5.69
CA ALA A 272 16.44 9.57 -5.92
C ALA A 272 16.18 10.03 -7.38
N GLY A 273 16.04 9.10 -8.33
CA GLY A 273 15.81 9.41 -9.74
C GLY A 273 14.31 9.48 -10.08
N PRO A 274 13.84 10.51 -10.80
CA PRO A 274 12.50 10.52 -11.36
C PRO A 274 12.26 9.32 -12.27
N LYS A 275 11.09 8.68 -12.17
CA LYS A 275 10.70 7.52 -12.96
C LYS A 275 9.25 7.62 -13.40
N ALA A 276 8.94 7.16 -14.62
CA ALA A 276 7.56 6.96 -15.02
C ALA A 276 6.91 5.85 -14.18
N SER A 277 5.69 6.07 -13.69
CA SER A 277 4.90 5.04 -13.02
C SER A 277 3.69 4.61 -13.86
N GLY A 278 3.13 5.51 -14.66
CA GLY A 278 2.03 5.25 -15.58
C GLY A 278 2.16 6.06 -16.85
N ILE A 279 1.80 5.48 -17.98
CA ILE A 279 1.76 6.11 -19.28
C ILE A 279 0.45 5.77 -19.97
N LEU A 280 -0.16 6.72 -20.68
CA LEU A 280 -1.44 6.51 -21.34
C LEU A 280 -1.58 7.39 -22.57
N MET A 281 -1.92 6.77 -23.71
CA MET A 281 -2.33 7.47 -24.91
C MET A 281 -3.84 7.69 -24.90
N VAL A 282 -4.25 8.94 -24.99
CA VAL A 282 -5.67 9.37 -25.06
C VAL A 282 -5.81 10.44 -26.10
N ASP A 283 -6.64 10.21 -27.13
CA ASP A 283 -6.94 11.17 -28.21
C ASP A 283 -5.68 11.75 -28.87
N GLY A 284 -4.67 10.91 -29.09
CA GLY A 284 -3.40 11.30 -29.70
C GLY A 284 -2.47 12.10 -28.77
N VAL A 285 -2.80 12.22 -27.49
CA VAL A 285 -1.94 12.83 -26.47
C VAL A 285 -1.41 11.77 -25.53
N LEU A 286 -0.09 11.76 -25.34
CA LEU A 286 0.59 10.85 -24.44
C LEU A 286 0.70 11.49 -23.04
N TYR A 287 0.03 10.90 -22.05
CA TYR A 287 0.07 11.33 -20.65
C TYR A 287 1.04 10.45 -19.86
N LEU A 288 1.71 11.05 -18.88
CA LEU A 288 2.73 10.41 -18.05
C LEU A 288 2.57 10.79 -16.58
N TRP A 289 2.53 9.81 -15.70
CA TRP A 289 2.79 10.02 -14.29
C TRP A 289 4.26 9.76 -13.97
N VAL A 290 4.90 10.74 -13.35
CA VAL A 290 6.31 10.66 -12.93
C VAL A 290 6.37 10.67 -11.43
N ARG A 291 6.86 9.58 -10.84
CA ARG A 291 7.09 9.41 -9.40
C ARG A 291 8.46 9.93 -8.97
N ASN A 292 8.74 9.95 -7.66
CA ASN A 292 9.97 10.46 -7.06
C ASN A 292 10.21 11.97 -7.32
N MET A 293 9.12 12.73 -7.43
CA MET A 293 9.12 14.18 -7.69
C MET A 293 8.57 14.97 -6.48
N ALA A 294 8.93 14.57 -5.27
CA ALA A 294 8.24 14.97 -4.03
C ALA A 294 6.73 14.63 -4.09
N ASN A 295 6.43 13.37 -4.31
CA ASN A 295 5.20 12.73 -4.75
C ASN A 295 5.18 12.53 -6.27
N SER A 296 4.02 12.35 -6.91
CA SER A 296 3.94 12.15 -8.36
C SER A 296 3.50 13.40 -9.09
N GLN A 297 4.05 13.62 -10.28
CA GLN A 297 3.76 14.75 -11.17
C GLN A 297 3.19 14.27 -12.50
N LEU A 298 2.13 14.92 -12.99
CA LEU A 298 1.58 14.70 -14.32
C LEU A 298 2.41 15.44 -15.36
N ALA A 299 2.66 14.79 -16.51
CA ALA A 299 3.20 15.41 -17.70
C ALA A 299 2.43 14.91 -18.94
N TRP A 300 2.54 15.62 -20.06
CA TRP A 300 1.94 15.19 -21.34
C TRP A 300 2.75 15.64 -22.55
N SER A 301 2.62 14.88 -23.62
CA SER A 301 3.27 15.11 -24.91
C SER A 301 2.26 15.01 -26.05
N THR A 302 2.33 15.92 -27.01
CA THR A 302 1.53 15.91 -28.25
C THR A 302 2.30 15.42 -29.47
N ASP A 303 3.55 15.02 -29.28
CA ASP A 303 4.47 14.57 -30.32
C ASP A 303 5.08 13.19 -30.01
N ARG A 304 4.28 12.34 -29.31
CA ARG A 304 4.62 10.95 -28.97
C ARG A 304 5.88 10.82 -28.11
N GLY A 305 6.02 11.71 -27.13
CA GLY A 305 7.06 11.64 -26.13
C GLY A 305 8.40 12.28 -26.51
N LYS A 306 8.47 13.04 -27.60
CA LYS A 306 9.67 13.80 -27.94
C LYS A 306 9.86 15.02 -27.06
N THR A 307 8.75 15.76 -26.81
CA THR A 307 8.73 16.90 -25.90
C THR A 307 7.60 16.78 -24.88
N TRP A 308 7.82 17.30 -23.67
CA TRP A 308 6.89 17.18 -22.57
C TRP A 308 6.54 18.52 -21.95
N GLN A 309 5.26 18.68 -21.63
CA GLN A 309 4.76 19.74 -20.78
C GLN A 309 4.52 19.16 -19.37
N TRP A 310 4.97 19.88 -18.36
CA TRP A 310 4.91 19.46 -16.96
C TRP A 310 3.76 20.14 -16.23
N GLY A 311 2.86 19.35 -15.69
CA GLY A 311 1.67 19.80 -14.99
C GLY A 311 1.80 19.79 -13.46
N PHE A 312 0.68 19.58 -12.81
CA PHE A 312 0.56 19.60 -11.35
C PHE A 312 1.19 18.35 -10.70
N LYS A 313 1.46 18.47 -9.39
CA LYS A 313 1.83 17.36 -8.51
C LYS A 313 0.63 16.94 -7.66
N MET A 314 0.58 15.67 -7.27
CA MET A 314 -0.34 15.22 -6.24
C MET A 314 0.13 15.70 -4.87
N ASP A 315 -0.81 16.10 -4.01
CA ASP A 315 -0.49 16.73 -2.72
C ASP A 315 -0.13 15.68 -1.65
N ALA A 316 -0.72 14.47 -1.75
CA ALA A 316 -0.46 13.35 -0.84
C ALA A 316 -0.87 12.03 -1.50
N GLY A 317 -0.43 10.89 -0.94
CA GLY A 317 -0.70 9.59 -1.55
C GLY A 317 -0.14 9.52 -2.97
N PHE A 318 -0.67 8.66 -3.81
CA PHE A 318 -0.30 8.55 -5.23
C PHE A 318 1.22 8.47 -5.48
N GLY A 319 1.93 7.66 -4.69
CA GLY A 319 3.38 7.51 -4.81
C GLY A 319 3.82 6.80 -6.09
N SER A 320 2.94 6.02 -6.71
CA SER A 320 3.20 5.29 -7.95
C SER A 320 1.94 5.14 -8.82
N PRO A 321 1.38 6.24 -9.34
CA PRO A 321 0.15 6.18 -10.13
C PRO A 321 0.32 5.40 -11.44
N ALA A 322 -0.67 4.56 -11.75
CA ALA A 322 -0.82 3.86 -13.03
C ALA A 322 -2.19 4.17 -13.63
N PHE A 323 -2.24 4.45 -14.93
CA PHE A 323 -3.50 4.65 -15.62
C PHE A 323 -4.19 3.32 -15.89
N LEU A 324 -5.52 3.30 -15.81
CA LEU A 324 -6.33 2.23 -16.37
C LEU A 324 -6.26 2.29 -17.90
N ASN A 325 -5.87 1.18 -18.55
CA ASN A 325 -5.76 1.10 -19.98
C ASN A 325 -7.00 0.42 -20.59
N PHE A 326 -7.63 1.08 -21.58
CA PHE A 326 -8.79 0.56 -22.32
C PHE A 326 -8.46 0.20 -23.77
N GLY A 327 -7.18 -0.05 -24.08
CA GLY A 327 -6.73 -0.42 -25.40
C GLY A 327 -6.28 0.76 -26.27
N ARG A 328 -6.35 0.56 -27.58
CA ARG A 328 -5.76 1.45 -28.60
C ARG A 328 -6.29 2.88 -28.50
N ASN A 329 -5.39 3.84 -28.23
CA ASN A 329 -5.72 5.27 -28.08
C ASN A 329 -6.92 5.55 -27.17
N TYR A 330 -7.08 4.69 -26.12
CA TYR A 330 -8.19 4.75 -25.17
C TYR A 330 -9.59 4.53 -25.76
N ALA A 331 -9.68 3.95 -26.96
CA ALA A 331 -10.94 3.82 -27.71
C ALA A 331 -11.98 2.91 -27.04
N GLY A 332 -11.54 1.94 -26.22
CA GLY A 332 -12.41 1.02 -25.50
C GLY A 332 -12.94 1.56 -24.15
N ALA A 333 -12.77 2.86 -23.88
CA ALA A 333 -13.19 3.47 -22.63
C ALA A 333 -14.68 3.26 -22.34
N ARG A 334 -15.02 2.88 -21.11
CA ARG A 334 -16.39 2.63 -20.68
C ARG A 334 -17.27 3.86 -20.59
N ASP A 335 -16.65 5.02 -20.40
CA ASP A 335 -17.30 6.31 -20.20
C ASP A 335 -16.36 7.47 -20.54
N GLY A 336 -16.77 8.69 -20.25
CA GLY A 336 -16.01 9.93 -20.51
C GLY A 336 -14.88 10.22 -19.51
N PHE A 337 -14.45 9.25 -18.70
CA PHE A 337 -13.40 9.48 -17.69
C PHE A 337 -12.11 8.73 -18.01
N VAL A 338 -11.00 9.30 -17.58
CA VAL A 338 -9.71 8.63 -17.43
C VAL A 338 -9.53 8.27 -15.96
N TYR A 339 -9.12 7.04 -15.71
CA TYR A 339 -8.95 6.47 -14.37
C TYR A 339 -7.48 6.26 -14.05
N THR A 340 -7.11 6.48 -12.79
CA THR A 340 -5.76 6.28 -12.27
C THR A 340 -5.81 5.57 -10.93
N TYR A 341 -5.02 4.51 -10.78
CA TYR A 341 -4.83 3.78 -9.53
C TYR A 341 -3.47 4.11 -8.94
N SER A 342 -3.35 4.06 -7.63
CA SER A 342 -2.07 4.13 -6.93
C SER A 342 -2.18 3.50 -5.55
N GLN A 343 -1.08 2.97 -5.03
CA GLN A 343 -0.98 2.72 -3.60
C GLN A 343 -1.20 4.03 -2.81
N ASP A 344 -1.65 3.92 -1.56
CA ASP A 344 -2.05 5.08 -0.75
C ASP A 344 -0.86 5.92 -0.25
N GLY A 345 0.32 5.33 -0.13
CA GLY A 345 1.53 6.02 0.32
C GLY A 345 2.17 6.94 -0.72
N PRO A 346 3.09 7.81 -0.28
CA PRO A 346 3.80 8.74 -1.16
C PRO A 346 5.00 8.13 -1.87
N SER A 347 5.38 6.88 -1.55
CA SER A 347 6.57 6.20 -2.05
C SER A 347 6.23 4.94 -2.83
N ALA A 348 6.89 4.73 -3.96
CA ALA A 348 6.78 3.51 -4.75
C ALA A 348 7.67 2.36 -4.23
N TYR A 349 8.39 2.58 -3.14
CA TYR A 349 9.35 1.63 -2.57
C TYR A 349 8.89 1.05 -1.24
N ASP A 350 7.74 1.50 -0.76
CA ASP A 350 7.14 1.04 0.48
C ASP A 350 5.78 0.42 0.18
N ALA A 351 5.57 -0.80 0.63
CA ALA A 351 4.26 -1.43 0.55
C ALA A 351 3.24 -0.68 1.41
N ASP A 352 2.01 -0.62 0.94
CA ASP A 352 0.90 0.05 1.60
C ASP A 352 -0.26 -0.90 1.92
N ASN A 353 -1.30 -0.37 2.55
CA ASN A 353 -2.46 -1.17 2.96
C ASN A 353 -3.53 -1.29 1.88
N GLY A 354 -3.50 -0.42 0.88
CA GLY A 354 -4.53 -0.40 -0.14
C GLY A 354 -4.16 0.36 -1.40
N VAL A 355 -5.04 0.23 -2.38
CA VAL A 355 -4.97 0.95 -3.66
C VAL A 355 -6.12 1.92 -3.74
N MET A 356 -5.80 3.17 -4.05
CA MET A 356 -6.74 4.25 -4.33
C MET A 356 -7.09 4.30 -5.80
N LEU A 357 -8.24 4.90 -6.09
CA LEU A 357 -8.71 5.19 -7.44
C LEU A 357 -9.07 6.67 -7.56
N ALA A 358 -8.56 7.30 -8.60
CA ALA A 358 -8.96 8.63 -9.02
C ALA A 358 -9.52 8.57 -10.45
N ARG A 359 -10.35 9.55 -10.79
CA ARG A 359 -10.84 9.76 -12.15
C ARG A 359 -10.86 11.24 -12.52
N VAL A 360 -10.86 11.51 -13.80
CA VAL A 360 -10.96 12.86 -14.35
C VAL A 360 -11.72 12.82 -15.68
N PRO A 361 -12.55 13.82 -16.02
CA PRO A 361 -13.11 13.93 -17.37
C PRO A 361 -11.99 13.91 -18.41
N ARG A 362 -12.17 13.12 -19.48
CA ARG A 362 -11.16 12.84 -20.52
C ARG A 362 -10.58 14.10 -21.15
N GLU A 363 -11.38 15.13 -21.30
CA GLU A 363 -10.98 16.43 -21.88
C GLU A 363 -10.28 17.35 -20.86
N ARG A 364 -10.28 16.98 -19.55
CA ARG A 364 -9.78 17.82 -18.46
C ARG A 364 -8.63 17.20 -17.68
N ILE A 365 -7.92 16.24 -18.24
CA ILE A 365 -6.84 15.48 -17.56
C ILE A 365 -5.76 16.41 -16.97
N ARG A 366 -5.49 17.55 -17.64
CA ARG A 366 -4.46 18.51 -17.26
C ARG A 366 -4.86 19.45 -16.12
N GLU A 367 -6.13 19.43 -15.73
CA GLU A 367 -6.69 20.31 -14.70
C GLU A 367 -6.75 19.59 -13.35
N ARG A 368 -5.90 19.99 -12.38
CA ARG A 368 -5.88 19.36 -11.05
C ARG A 368 -7.24 19.38 -10.35
N ASN A 369 -7.99 20.46 -10.48
CA ASN A 369 -9.29 20.65 -9.84
C ASN A 369 -10.43 19.83 -10.47
N ALA A 370 -10.19 19.20 -11.63
CA ALA A 370 -11.17 18.32 -12.27
C ALA A 370 -11.05 16.86 -11.80
N TRP A 371 -10.00 16.54 -11.04
CA TRP A 371 -9.78 15.21 -10.53
C TRP A 371 -10.65 14.92 -9.32
N GLU A 372 -11.32 13.75 -9.37
CA GLU A 372 -12.14 13.20 -8.29
C GLU A 372 -11.49 11.92 -7.77
N PHE A 373 -11.66 11.67 -6.48
CA PHE A 373 -11.13 10.50 -5.79
C PHE A 373 -12.29 9.62 -5.33
N PHE A 374 -12.16 8.32 -5.48
CA PHE A 374 -13.09 7.37 -4.90
C PHE A 374 -13.09 7.55 -3.37
N GLU A 375 -14.27 7.71 -2.79
CA GLU A 375 -14.44 7.84 -1.34
C GLU A 375 -14.93 6.53 -0.73
N ARG A 376 -16.02 5.98 -1.24
CA ARG A 376 -16.65 4.75 -0.76
C ARG A 376 -17.67 4.20 -1.75
N LEU A 377 -18.19 3.03 -1.47
CA LEU A 377 -19.42 2.54 -2.07
C LEU A 377 -20.63 2.91 -1.19
N ASP A 378 -21.71 3.35 -1.82
CA ASP A 378 -22.99 3.59 -1.20
C ASP A 378 -24.07 2.84 -2.00
N GLY A 379 -24.67 1.81 -1.39
CA GLY A 379 -25.59 0.92 -2.09
C GLY A 379 -25.00 0.27 -3.36
N GLY A 380 -23.69 -0.01 -3.37
CA GLY A 380 -22.96 -0.57 -4.51
C GLY A 380 -22.54 0.45 -5.58
N ARG A 381 -22.87 1.73 -5.40
CA ARG A 381 -22.48 2.83 -6.32
C ARG A 381 -21.27 3.58 -5.78
N PRO A 382 -20.30 3.97 -6.63
CA PRO A 382 -19.14 4.72 -6.19
C PRO A 382 -19.53 6.15 -5.84
N VAL A 383 -19.09 6.61 -4.69
CA VAL A 383 -19.15 8.01 -4.25
C VAL A 383 -17.78 8.63 -4.51
N TRP A 384 -17.76 9.79 -5.15
CA TRP A 384 -16.56 10.51 -5.54
C TRP A 384 -16.45 11.82 -4.78
N THR A 385 -15.23 12.26 -4.50
CA THR A 385 -14.92 13.51 -3.82
C THR A 385 -13.79 14.24 -4.52
N SER A 386 -13.83 15.56 -4.56
CA SER A 386 -12.70 16.41 -5.00
C SER A 386 -11.61 16.54 -3.91
N GLU A 387 -11.94 16.19 -2.66
CA GLU A 387 -11.05 16.31 -1.51
C GLU A 387 -10.18 15.07 -1.36
N LEU A 388 -8.89 15.17 -1.67
CA LEU A 388 -7.92 14.07 -1.57
C LEU A 388 -7.86 13.45 -0.16
N THR A 389 -8.11 14.23 0.88
CA THR A 389 -8.10 13.77 2.29
C THR A 389 -9.26 12.84 2.64
N ARG A 390 -10.31 12.81 1.82
CA ARG A 390 -11.49 11.95 1.98
C ARG A 390 -11.45 10.70 1.11
N ARG A 391 -10.36 10.51 0.37
CA ARG A 391 -10.20 9.32 -0.47
C ARG A 391 -10.31 8.03 0.32
N GLY A 392 -10.94 7.04 -0.28
CA GLY A 392 -10.97 5.65 0.19
C GLY A 392 -10.17 4.74 -0.73
N THR A 393 -10.08 3.47 -0.36
CA THR A 393 -9.43 2.43 -1.14
C THR A 393 -10.44 1.60 -1.92
N VAL A 394 -10.09 1.23 -3.15
CA VAL A 394 -10.89 0.30 -3.97
C VAL A 394 -10.38 -1.14 -3.87
N PHE A 395 -9.17 -1.34 -3.38
CA PHE A 395 -8.54 -2.63 -3.17
C PHE A 395 -7.76 -2.56 -1.85
N SER A 396 -7.87 -3.58 -0.99
CA SER A 396 -7.19 -3.63 0.30
C SER A 396 -6.43 -4.95 0.44
N TYR A 397 -5.13 -4.85 0.66
CA TYR A 397 -4.29 -5.97 1.06
C TYR A 397 -3.17 -5.43 1.96
N PRO A 398 -3.39 -5.38 3.27
CA PRO A 398 -2.52 -4.68 4.21
C PRO A 398 -1.06 -5.09 4.13
N ALA A 399 -0.17 -4.10 4.08
CA ALA A 399 1.28 -4.23 3.91
C ALA A 399 1.74 -5.00 2.64
N ASN A 400 0.85 -5.17 1.65
CA ASN A 400 1.14 -5.91 0.42
C ASN A 400 0.71 -5.15 -0.84
N CYS A 401 0.51 -3.85 -0.79
CA CYS A 401 0.17 -3.06 -1.97
C CYS A 401 1.38 -2.27 -2.44
N GLU A 402 2.08 -2.78 -3.45
CA GLU A 402 3.11 -2.07 -4.21
C GLU A 402 2.71 -1.97 -5.67
N ARG A 403 3.12 -0.89 -6.33
CA ARG A 403 3.11 -0.70 -7.81
C ARG A 403 2.02 -1.48 -8.54
N VAL A 404 0.88 -0.88 -8.66
CA VAL A 404 -0.28 -1.44 -9.35
C VAL A 404 -0.20 -1.19 -10.86
N ASP A 405 -0.76 -2.11 -11.65
CA ASP A 405 -1.11 -1.91 -13.06
C ASP A 405 -2.52 -2.43 -13.33
N VAL A 406 -3.29 -1.71 -14.13
CA VAL A 406 -4.69 -2.10 -14.39
C VAL A 406 -5.03 -1.96 -15.87
N VAL A 407 -5.67 -2.98 -16.42
CA VAL A 407 -6.15 -3.00 -17.80
C VAL A 407 -7.60 -3.49 -17.83
N TYR A 408 -8.38 -2.99 -18.78
CA TYR A 408 -9.67 -3.58 -19.12
C TYR A 408 -9.46 -4.63 -20.22
N ASP A 409 -9.80 -5.86 -19.90
CA ASP A 409 -9.84 -6.96 -20.85
C ASP A 409 -11.23 -7.05 -21.47
N ALA A 410 -11.32 -6.57 -22.72
CA ALA A 410 -12.59 -6.52 -23.45
C ALA A 410 -13.08 -7.93 -23.87
N GLY A 411 -12.18 -8.91 -24.03
CA GLY A 411 -12.52 -10.27 -24.44
C GLY A 411 -13.35 -11.01 -23.39
N ILE A 412 -13.05 -10.79 -22.12
CA ILE A 412 -13.78 -11.39 -21.00
C ILE A 412 -14.65 -10.39 -20.23
N GLY A 413 -14.61 -9.08 -20.59
CA GLY A 413 -15.40 -8.04 -19.94
C GLY A 413 -15.00 -7.79 -18.49
N ARG A 414 -13.70 -7.83 -18.16
CA ARG A 414 -13.19 -7.70 -16.79
C ARG A 414 -12.07 -6.68 -16.68
N TYR A 415 -12.01 -6.01 -15.55
CA TYR A 415 -10.85 -5.24 -15.14
C TYR A 415 -9.84 -6.20 -14.50
N LEU A 416 -8.60 -6.17 -14.97
CA LEU A 416 -7.51 -6.98 -14.45
C LEU A 416 -6.52 -6.06 -13.72
N LEU A 417 -6.28 -6.34 -12.45
CA LEU A 417 -5.34 -5.61 -11.60
C LEU A 417 -4.16 -6.51 -11.26
N ALA A 418 -2.97 -6.14 -11.71
CA ALA A 418 -1.70 -6.72 -11.31
C ALA A 418 -1.11 -5.91 -10.16
N LEU A 419 -0.70 -6.58 -9.09
CA LEU A 419 -0.18 -5.95 -7.88
C LEU A 419 1.09 -6.64 -7.41
N GLY A 420 2.16 -5.88 -7.19
CA GLY A 420 3.36 -6.36 -6.50
C GLY A 420 3.14 -6.39 -4.98
N TYR A 421 3.77 -7.33 -4.28
CA TYR A 421 3.69 -7.48 -2.83
C TYR A 421 4.99 -7.10 -2.13
N ASP A 422 6.12 -7.38 -2.78
CA ASP A 422 7.46 -7.19 -2.22
C ASP A 422 8.51 -7.12 -3.33
N HIS A 423 9.73 -6.72 -2.97
CA HIS A 423 10.85 -6.68 -3.90
C HIS A 423 11.47 -8.05 -4.20
N ASP A 424 11.01 -9.11 -3.55
CA ASP A 424 11.47 -10.48 -3.79
C ASP A 424 10.73 -11.16 -4.95
N GLY A 425 9.79 -10.46 -5.58
CA GLY A 425 9.07 -10.89 -6.77
C GLY A 425 7.67 -11.43 -6.53
N GLY A 426 7.13 -11.27 -5.32
CA GLY A 426 5.74 -11.63 -5.03
C GLY A 426 4.75 -10.75 -5.78
N TRP A 427 3.74 -11.34 -6.39
CA TRP A 427 2.66 -10.61 -7.05
C TRP A 427 1.35 -11.37 -7.09
N GLY A 428 0.27 -10.67 -7.45
CA GLY A 428 -1.03 -11.24 -7.69
C GLY A 428 -1.76 -10.59 -8.85
N LEU A 429 -2.69 -11.36 -9.42
CA LEU A 429 -3.64 -10.91 -10.43
C LEU A 429 -5.05 -11.03 -9.87
N PHE A 430 -5.79 -9.95 -9.95
CA PHE A 430 -7.15 -9.84 -9.47
C PHE A 430 -8.06 -9.37 -10.59
N ASP A 431 -9.32 -9.76 -10.56
CA ASP A 431 -10.30 -9.32 -11.53
C ASP A 431 -11.52 -8.69 -10.87
N ALA A 432 -12.19 -7.79 -11.59
CA ALA A 432 -13.43 -7.17 -11.17
C ALA A 432 -14.34 -6.85 -12.35
N GLN A 433 -15.64 -6.70 -12.08
CA GLN A 433 -16.61 -6.25 -13.05
C GLN A 433 -16.63 -4.73 -13.22
N GLU A 434 -16.25 -4.01 -12.17
CA GLU A 434 -16.20 -2.55 -12.13
C GLU A 434 -14.81 -2.06 -11.74
N PRO A 435 -14.38 -0.84 -12.14
CA PRO A 435 -13.05 -0.32 -11.78
C PRO A 435 -12.80 -0.20 -10.26
N TRP A 436 -13.87 -0.11 -9.49
CA TRP A 436 -13.83 -0.03 -8.02
C TRP A 436 -14.09 -1.36 -7.32
N GLY A 437 -14.14 -2.48 -8.08
CA GLY A 437 -14.45 -3.80 -7.52
C GLY A 437 -15.94 -4.18 -7.64
N PRO A 438 -16.44 -5.15 -6.87
CA PRO A 438 -15.66 -5.95 -5.94
C PRO A 438 -14.60 -6.81 -6.65
N TRP A 439 -13.41 -6.88 -6.07
CA TRP A 439 -12.30 -7.65 -6.61
C TRP A 439 -12.40 -9.12 -6.24
N THR A 440 -11.87 -9.97 -7.10
CA THR A 440 -11.72 -11.42 -6.89
C THR A 440 -10.32 -11.87 -7.31
N THR A 441 -9.84 -12.98 -6.75
CA THR A 441 -8.47 -13.46 -6.96
C THR A 441 -8.40 -14.42 -8.14
N VAL A 442 -7.54 -14.09 -9.11
CA VAL A 442 -7.16 -14.96 -10.24
C VAL A 442 -5.88 -15.74 -9.90
N LEU A 443 -4.84 -15.03 -9.49
CA LEU A 443 -3.55 -15.57 -9.04
C LEU A 443 -3.13 -14.89 -7.75
N HIS A 444 -2.52 -15.66 -6.84
CA HIS A 444 -1.97 -15.15 -5.61
C HIS A 444 -0.69 -15.90 -5.25
N ARG A 445 0.46 -15.21 -5.28
CA ARG A 445 1.78 -15.76 -4.94
C ARG A 445 2.21 -17.02 -5.73
N GLN A 446 1.56 -17.32 -6.83
CA GLN A 446 1.92 -18.41 -7.73
C GLN A 446 2.90 -17.91 -8.78
N TRP A 447 4.13 -17.65 -8.38
CA TRP A 447 5.20 -17.15 -9.24
C TRP A 447 6.52 -17.84 -8.93
N ASP A 448 7.19 -18.30 -9.98
CA ASP A 448 8.38 -19.13 -9.90
C ASP A 448 9.70 -18.39 -10.21
N VAL A 449 9.63 -17.06 -10.37
CA VAL A 449 10.78 -16.24 -10.76
C VAL A 449 11.06 -15.17 -9.69
N ALA A 450 12.06 -15.42 -8.87
CA ALA A 450 12.45 -14.50 -7.80
C ALA A 450 13.14 -13.23 -8.33
N GLY A 451 13.04 -12.16 -7.57
CA GLY A 451 13.70 -10.87 -7.85
C GLY A 451 13.04 -10.05 -8.97
N THR A 452 11.82 -10.40 -9.34
CA THR A 452 11.04 -9.68 -10.38
C THR A 452 10.18 -8.57 -9.78
N HIS A 453 9.87 -7.55 -10.58
CA HIS A 453 9.06 -6.42 -10.15
C HIS A 453 8.45 -5.66 -11.34
N GLY A 454 7.56 -4.69 -11.09
CA GLY A 454 7.02 -3.78 -12.11
C GLY A 454 6.17 -4.48 -13.16
N TYR A 455 5.26 -5.34 -12.71
CA TYR A 455 4.36 -6.13 -13.58
C TYR A 455 3.39 -5.25 -14.34
N ARG A 456 3.25 -5.50 -15.68
CA ARG A 456 2.38 -4.77 -16.60
C ARG A 456 1.58 -5.72 -17.47
N LEU A 457 0.38 -5.29 -17.84
CA LEU A 457 -0.53 -6.00 -18.73
C LEU A 457 -0.82 -5.13 -19.98
N PRO A 458 0.04 -5.16 -21.00
CA PRO A 458 -0.15 -4.35 -22.21
C PRO A 458 -1.44 -4.72 -22.94
N ALA A 459 -2.36 -3.78 -23.08
CA ALA A 459 -3.66 -4.01 -23.71
C ALA A 459 -3.55 -4.54 -25.15
N LYS A 460 -2.54 -4.13 -25.91
CA LYS A 460 -2.27 -4.63 -27.29
C LYS A 460 -1.96 -6.13 -27.31
N TRP A 461 -1.38 -6.66 -26.25
CA TRP A 461 -0.93 -8.04 -26.15
C TRP A 461 -1.88 -8.93 -25.35
N ILE A 462 -3.15 -8.55 -25.31
CA ILE A 462 -4.27 -9.39 -24.87
C ILE A 462 -4.95 -9.94 -26.12
N SER A 463 -5.19 -11.25 -26.16
CA SER A 463 -5.92 -11.89 -27.27
C SER A 463 -7.37 -11.38 -27.37
N ALA A 464 -7.98 -11.52 -28.53
CA ALA A 464 -9.34 -11.04 -28.78
C ALA A 464 -10.40 -11.70 -27.86
N ASP A 465 -10.15 -12.93 -27.42
CA ASP A 465 -11.01 -13.65 -26.45
C ASP A 465 -10.66 -13.33 -24.99
N GLY A 466 -9.60 -12.55 -24.73
CA GLY A 466 -9.15 -12.18 -23.40
C GLY A 466 -8.48 -13.32 -22.60
N LEU A 467 -8.23 -14.48 -23.22
CA LEU A 467 -7.74 -15.65 -22.51
C LEU A 467 -6.23 -15.87 -22.60
N THR A 468 -5.55 -15.12 -23.45
CA THR A 468 -4.09 -15.13 -23.54
C THR A 468 -3.56 -13.71 -23.43
N LEU A 469 -2.72 -13.49 -22.44
CA LEU A 469 -2.09 -12.21 -22.15
C LEU A 469 -0.57 -12.36 -22.22
N THR A 470 0.12 -11.24 -22.45
CA THR A 470 1.57 -11.18 -22.27
C THR A 470 1.86 -10.31 -21.05
N LEU A 471 2.41 -10.93 -20.02
CA LEU A 471 2.92 -10.19 -18.86
C LEU A 471 4.26 -9.55 -19.21
N VAL A 472 4.40 -8.25 -18.95
CA VAL A 472 5.68 -7.53 -19.01
C VAL A 472 6.12 -7.26 -17.56
N PHE A 473 7.41 -7.46 -17.27
CA PHE A 473 7.96 -7.26 -15.93
C PHE A 473 9.47 -7.00 -16.00
N SER A 474 10.05 -6.58 -14.90
CA SER A 474 11.49 -6.37 -14.72
C SER A 474 12.08 -7.41 -13.79
N GLY A 475 13.39 -7.51 -13.74
CA GLY A 475 14.12 -8.48 -12.94
C GLY A 475 14.57 -9.69 -13.75
N VAL A 476 14.66 -10.84 -13.11
CA VAL A 476 15.30 -12.06 -13.63
C VAL A 476 16.83 -11.94 -13.64
N LYS A 477 17.44 -12.43 -12.56
CA LYS A 477 18.91 -12.41 -12.39
C LYS A 477 19.65 -12.89 -13.65
N PRO A 478 20.85 -12.32 -13.97
CA PRO A 478 21.59 -11.42 -13.08
C PRO A 478 21.19 -9.94 -13.16
N ASN A 479 20.46 -9.50 -14.19
CA ASN A 479 20.21 -8.09 -14.45
C ASN A 479 18.73 -7.83 -14.73
N ASP A 480 18.27 -6.60 -14.47
CA ASP A 480 16.98 -6.13 -14.95
C ASP A 480 16.88 -6.15 -16.48
N ALA A 481 15.67 -6.28 -17.00
CA ALA A 481 15.42 -6.30 -18.43
C ALA A 481 13.94 -6.01 -18.72
N PHE A 482 13.63 -5.75 -19.98
CA PHE A 482 12.27 -5.87 -20.51
C PHE A 482 11.96 -7.36 -20.69
N CYS A 483 11.31 -7.95 -19.69
CA CYS A 483 10.94 -9.35 -19.70
C CYS A 483 9.50 -9.51 -20.16
N THR A 484 9.24 -10.50 -21.04
CA THR A 484 7.88 -10.89 -21.42
C THR A 484 7.65 -12.36 -21.15
N ARG A 485 6.44 -12.71 -20.70
CA ARG A 485 6.00 -14.09 -20.47
C ARG A 485 4.52 -14.24 -20.82
N GLU A 486 4.17 -15.29 -21.51
CA GLU A 486 2.77 -15.62 -21.80
C GLU A 486 2.05 -15.98 -20.50
N LEU A 487 0.79 -15.56 -20.36
CA LEU A 487 -0.14 -15.92 -19.31
C LEU A 487 -1.46 -16.34 -19.96
N LYS A 488 -1.84 -17.60 -19.79
CA LYS A 488 -3.13 -18.16 -20.24
C LYS A 488 -4.12 -18.17 -19.08
N LEU A 489 -5.31 -17.66 -19.33
CA LEU A 489 -6.44 -17.68 -18.40
C LEU A 489 -7.43 -18.75 -18.83
N TYR A 490 -8.09 -19.35 -17.87
CA TYR A 490 -9.10 -20.40 -18.10
C TYR A 490 -10.44 -19.98 -17.50
N SER A 491 -11.48 -19.91 -18.30
CA SER A 491 -12.86 -19.65 -17.87
C SER A 491 -13.60 -20.91 -17.39
N GLY A 492 -13.05 -22.09 -17.64
CA GLY A 492 -13.51 -23.40 -17.21
C GLY A 492 -12.49 -24.15 -16.35
N ARG A 493 -12.70 -25.46 -16.12
CA ARG A 493 -11.69 -26.30 -15.43
C ARG A 493 -10.36 -26.24 -16.20
N MET A 494 -9.26 -26.07 -15.47
CA MET A 494 -7.93 -26.22 -16.05
C MET A 494 -7.76 -27.63 -16.66
N PRO A 495 -7.07 -27.75 -17.78
CA PRO A 495 -6.63 -29.06 -18.29
C PRO A 495 -5.84 -29.79 -17.18
N GLN A 496 -6.12 -31.09 -17.00
CA GLN A 496 -5.36 -31.95 -16.05
C GLN A 496 -3.95 -32.24 -16.55
#